data_1c4d44cbce0eb0233e8505cc0328ea82
#
_entry.id   1c4d44cbce0eb0233e8505cc0328ea82
#
_cell.length_a   1.000
_cell.length_b   1.000
_cell.length_c   1.000
_cell.angle_alpha   90.00
_cell.angle_beta   90.00
_cell.angle_gamma   90.00
#
_symmetry.space_group_name_H-M   'P 1'
#
loop_
_entity.id
_entity.type
_entity.pdbx_description
1 polymer ?
#
loop_
_entity_poly.entity_id
_entity_poly.type
_entity_poly.pdbx_seq_one_letter_code
_entity_poly.pdbx_strand_id
1 'polypeptide(L)'
;MKRRLAALVTHPIQYFKPIFQGLAADPEVELLVVYGCDHGLEASADPDFGVTFAWDSNPIEGFPSSFASRAPLQALSSTTGAWPIARQAAAQIQAFEPDSVLVFSYSPRFIQFTTLLLAQAGQTLWLRAETTDHALERSGVKGFVRDRVLKRWYGLFRHVFPIGTRSQQHYLRLGIPLEKQSLARYAVDVDFFAAQVAQWTPQRQQLRRELQIQPEDHVLLYVGKISPVKNPLLLPQALAHLKADPRLNSIVVVVVGDGELREALETELEAVIPGRWRGMGFQNQQQLGRFYALADTLVLPSIQGETWGLVVNEAQQFGLNVICSDKVGSSVDLVEPSERGRVHRSGDAADFARSIAELCTSSAVASPGTEHLPHPQQLVGQVLNQLKDLPENCG
;
A
#
# COMPACT_ATOMS: atom_id res chain seq x y z
N MET A 1 -24.51 5.00 -25.17
CA MET A 1 -23.82 6.18 -24.56
C MET A 1 -22.68 5.68 -23.72
N LYS A 2 -21.59 6.46 -23.59
CA LYS A 2 -20.53 6.12 -22.64
C LYS A 2 -21.05 6.23 -21.21
N ARG A 3 -20.62 5.33 -20.32
CA ARG A 3 -20.86 5.44 -18.88
C ARG A 3 -19.93 6.49 -18.28
N ARG A 4 -20.44 7.33 -17.42
CA ARG A 4 -19.68 8.41 -16.77
C ARG A 4 -19.33 8.01 -15.34
N LEU A 5 -18.05 7.89 -15.06
CA LEU A 5 -17.49 7.52 -13.75
C LEU A 5 -16.72 8.69 -13.16
N ALA A 6 -17.08 9.15 -11.98
CA ALA A 6 -16.21 10.03 -11.20
C ALA A 6 -15.43 9.23 -10.14
N ALA A 7 -14.18 9.63 -9.90
CA ALA A 7 -13.41 9.12 -8.77
C ALA A 7 -13.09 10.27 -7.79
N LEU A 8 -13.36 10.06 -6.50
CA LEU A 8 -13.08 11.01 -5.43
C LEU A 8 -11.85 10.57 -4.62
N VAL A 9 -10.79 11.37 -4.64
CA VAL A 9 -9.49 11.06 -4.02
C VAL A 9 -9.00 12.25 -3.19
N THR A 10 -8.22 12.01 -2.15
CA THR A 10 -7.66 13.08 -1.30
C THR A 10 -6.63 13.92 -2.05
N HIS A 11 -5.63 13.28 -2.63
CA HIS A 11 -4.53 13.88 -3.38
C HIS A 11 -3.93 12.84 -4.34
N PRO A 12 -3.12 13.22 -5.32
CA PRO A 12 -2.46 12.29 -6.23
C PRO A 12 -1.57 11.29 -5.49
N ILE A 13 -1.80 10.01 -5.77
CA ILE A 13 -1.03 8.87 -5.22
C ILE A 13 -0.62 7.99 -6.39
N GLN A 14 0.68 7.75 -6.54
CA GLN A 14 1.23 7.02 -7.70
C GLN A 14 0.64 5.61 -7.90
N TYR A 15 0.30 4.90 -6.81
CA TYR A 15 -0.28 3.55 -6.89
C TYR A 15 -1.70 3.51 -7.49
N PHE A 16 -2.39 4.65 -7.60
CA PHE A 16 -3.70 4.73 -8.24
C PHE A 16 -3.63 5.05 -9.73
N LYS A 17 -2.47 5.56 -10.22
CA LYS A 17 -2.26 5.93 -11.62
C LYS A 17 -2.64 4.80 -12.59
N PRO A 18 -2.15 3.55 -12.45
CA PRO A 18 -2.49 2.47 -13.38
C PRO A 18 -3.98 2.13 -13.41
N ILE A 19 -4.68 2.32 -12.28
CA ILE A 19 -6.12 2.10 -12.17
C ILE A 19 -6.87 3.16 -13.00
N PHE A 20 -6.55 4.43 -12.82
CA PHE A 20 -7.21 5.52 -13.54
C PHE A 20 -6.88 5.51 -15.03
N GLN A 21 -5.65 5.18 -15.40
CA GLN A 21 -5.27 4.96 -16.80
C GLN A 21 -6.06 3.83 -17.44
N GLY A 22 -6.19 2.69 -16.73
CA GLY A 22 -6.98 1.55 -17.21
C GLY A 22 -8.46 1.87 -17.38
N LEU A 23 -9.06 2.64 -16.46
CA LEU A 23 -10.44 3.10 -16.56
C LEU A 23 -10.64 4.11 -17.70
N ALA A 24 -9.69 5.04 -17.88
CA ALA A 24 -9.74 6.05 -18.93
C ALA A 24 -9.52 5.48 -20.34
N ALA A 25 -8.79 4.35 -20.42
CA ALA A 25 -8.53 3.67 -21.69
C ALA A 25 -9.75 2.89 -22.22
N ASP A 26 -10.77 2.61 -21.39
CA ASP A 26 -11.95 1.90 -21.82
C ASP A 26 -12.83 2.82 -22.70
N PRO A 27 -13.14 2.42 -23.97
CA PRO A 27 -13.88 3.27 -24.89
C PRO A 27 -15.32 3.54 -24.48
N GLU A 28 -15.89 2.72 -23.59
CA GLU A 28 -17.27 2.86 -23.09
C GLU A 28 -17.36 3.72 -21.82
N VAL A 29 -16.23 4.19 -21.29
CA VAL A 29 -16.15 4.99 -20.06
C VAL A 29 -15.71 6.42 -20.37
N GLU A 30 -16.33 7.38 -19.70
CA GLU A 30 -15.86 8.75 -19.54
C GLU A 30 -15.49 8.94 -18.07
N LEU A 31 -14.20 9.11 -17.79
CA LEU A 31 -13.67 9.22 -16.44
C LEU A 31 -13.38 10.67 -16.06
N LEU A 32 -13.70 11.04 -14.81
CA LEU A 32 -13.20 12.26 -14.16
C LEU A 32 -12.65 11.92 -12.77
N VAL A 33 -11.38 12.22 -12.51
CA VAL A 33 -10.78 12.07 -11.18
C VAL A 33 -10.74 13.42 -10.47
N VAL A 34 -11.43 13.53 -9.32
CA VAL A 34 -11.50 14.77 -8.53
C VAL A 34 -10.66 14.60 -7.27
N TYR A 35 -9.60 15.39 -7.16
CA TYR A 35 -8.71 15.45 -6.01
C TYR A 35 -9.10 16.57 -5.05
N GLY A 36 -8.94 16.32 -3.75
CA GLY A 36 -9.14 17.34 -2.71
C GLY A 36 -8.10 18.45 -2.76
N CYS A 37 -6.84 18.09 -3.02
CA CYS A 37 -5.72 19.01 -3.19
C CYS A 37 -4.65 18.44 -4.15
N ASP A 38 -3.70 19.30 -4.51
CA ASP A 38 -2.61 19.00 -5.44
C ASP A 38 -1.30 18.54 -4.75
N HIS A 39 -1.37 18.18 -3.47
CA HIS A 39 -0.21 17.65 -2.73
C HIS A 39 0.40 16.44 -3.45
N GLY A 40 1.73 16.44 -3.58
CA GLY A 40 2.49 15.39 -4.29
C GLY A 40 2.72 15.63 -5.78
N LEU A 41 2.16 16.70 -6.39
CA LEU A 41 2.53 17.10 -7.76
C LEU A 41 3.86 17.86 -7.80
N GLU A 42 4.12 18.68 -6.81
CA GLU A 42 5.39 19.39 -6.65
C GLU A 42 6.16 18.83 -5.44
N ALA A 43 7.46 19.05 -5.44
CA ALA A 43 8.30 18.67 -4.32
C ALA A 43 7.79 19.32 -3.03
N SER A 44 7.41 18.50 -2.07
CA SER A 44 6.90 18.95 -0.78
C SER A 44 7.60 18.22 0.36
N ALA A 45 7.74 18.91 1.50
CA ALA A 45 8.25 18.27 2.70
C ALA A 45 7.24 17.22 3.18
N ASP A 46 7.67 15.97 3.25
CA ASP A 46 6.90 14.93 3.93
C ASP A 46 7.17 15.08 5.43
N PRO A 47 6.15 15.43 6.23
CA PRO A 47 6.33 15.58 7.67
C PRO A 47 6.71 14.28 8.37
N ASP A 48 6.46 13.16 7.71
CA ASP A 48 6.70 11.83 8.25
C ASP A 48 8.11 11.32 8.01
N PHE A 49 8.74 11.70 6.89
CA PHE A 49 10.12 11.33 6.56
C PHE A 49 11.13 12.45 6.85
N GLY A 50 10.67 13.68 7.13
CA GLY A 50 11.55 14.84 7.36
C GLY A 50 12.36 15.26 6.12
N VAL A 51 12.04 14.73 4.95
CA VAL A 51 12.70 15.02 3.68
C VAL A 51 11.73 15.65 2.69
N THR A 52 12.25 16.52 1.83
CA THR A 52 11.48 17.02 0.69
C THR A 52 11.57 15.99 -0.43
N PHE A 53 10.42 15.46 -0.85
CA PHE A 53 10.38 14.55 -1.99
C PHE A 53 9.31 14.96 -3.00
N ALA A 54 9.48 14.53 -4.23
CA ALA A 54 8.46 14.54 -5.27
C ALA A 54 8.34 13.12 -5.83
N TRP A 55 7.17 12.76 -6.33
CA TRP A 55 7.03 11.51 -7.06
C TRP A 55 7.92 11.55 -8.31
N ASP A 56 8.62 10.46 -8.58
CA ASP A 56 9.51 10.33 -9.74
C ASP A 56 8.77 10.34 -11.09
N SER A 57 7.47 10.11 -11.07
CA SER A 57 6.59 10.15 -12.24
C SER A 57 5.40 11.07 -11.98
N ASN A 58 4.84 11.68 -13.04
CA ASN A 58 3.61 12.45 -12.92
C ASN A 58 2.43 11.52 -12.55
N PRO A 59 1.86 11.62 -11.32
CA PRO A 59 0.84 10.70 -10.83
C PRO A 59 -0.54 10.92 -11.44
N ILE A 60 -0.76 11.97 -12.24
CA ILE A 60 -2.03 12.31 -12.90
C ILE A 60 -1.96 12.20 -14.42
N GLU A 61 -0.90 11.64 -14.96
CA GLU A 61 -0.73 11.50 -16.40
C GLU A 61 -1.61 10.41 -17.00
N GLY A 62 -2.27 10.71 -18.14
CA GLY A 62 -3.00 9.75 -18.96
C GLY A 62 -4.49 9.60 -18.61
N PHE A 63 -5.06 10.47 -17.77
CA PHE A 63 -6.49 10.50 -17.49
C PHE A 63 -6.99 11.92 -17.12
N PRO A 64 -8.28 12.24 -17.37
CA PRO A 64 -8.85 13.53 -16.99
C PRO A 64 -8.90 13.69 -15.45
N SER A 65 -8.41 14.81 -14.95
CA SER A 65 -8.42 15.11 -13.52
C SER A 65 -8.71 16.58 -13.23
N SER A 66 -9.23 16.84 -12.02
CA SER A 66 -9.44 18.19 -11.49
C SER A 66 -9.10 18.26 -10.00
N PHE A 67 -8.88 19.48 -9.51
CA PHE A 67 -8.55 19.75 -8.11
C PHE A 67 -9.65 20.65 -7.50
N ALA A 68 -10.14 20.24 -6.33
CA ALA A 68 -11.09 21.06 -5.57
C ALA A 68 -10.42 22.20 -4.83
N SER A 69 -9.11 22.08 -4.56
CA SER A 69 -8.33 23.10 -3.86
C SER A 69 -6.82 22.97 -4.15
N ARG A 70 -6.09 24.04 -3.86
CA ARG A 70 -4.61 24.05 -3.72
C ARG A 70 -4.18 24.23 -2.26
N ALA A 71 -5.09 23.98 -1.33
CA ALA A 71 -4.78 24.05 0.10
C ALA A 71 -3.84 22.91 0.52
N PRO A 72 -3.05 23.09 1.59
CA PRO A 72 -2.19 22.04 2.10
C PRO A 72 -3.00 20.81 2.56
N LEU A 73 -2.39 19.63 2.48
CA LEU A 73 -3.04 18.35 2.78
C LEU A 73 -3.75 18.33 4.15
N GLN A 74 -3.18 18.99 5.16
CA GLN A 74 -3.75 19.09 6.51
C GLN A 74 -5.14 19.77 6.52
N ALA A 75 -5.43 20.65 5.56
CA ALA A 75 -6.75 21.28 5.45
C ALA A 75 -7.87 20.26 5.21
N LEU A 76 -7.58 19.14 4.56
CA LEU A 76 -8.53 18.07 4.31
C LEU A 76 -9.00 17.34 5.59
N SER A 77 -8.24 17.45 6.67
CA SER A 77 -8.53 16.81 7.96
C SER A 77 -9.28 17.71 8.95
N SER A 78 -9.20 19.04 8.82
CA SER A 78 -9.90 19.98 9.69
C SER A 78 -11.35 20.19 9.25
N THR A 79 -12.26 20.46 10.19
CA THR A 79 -13.68 20.69 9.84
C THR A 79 -13.86 21.96 9.01
N THR A 80 -13.19 23.06 9.40
CA THR A 80 -13.29 24.36 8.74
C THR A 80 -12.60 24.40 7.39
N GLY A 81 -11.46 23.71 7.22
CA GLY A 81 -10.74 23.63 5.96
C GLY A 81 -11.41 22.67 4.97
N ALA A 82 -11.83 21.50 5.43
CA ALA A 82 -12.38 20.46 4.57
C ALA A 82 -13.77 20.80 3.99
N TRP A 83 -14.60 21.53 4.71
CA TRP A 83 -15.97 21.83 4.26
C TRP A 83 -16.05 22.59 2.94
N PRO A 84 -15.36 23.75 2.76
CA PRO A 84 -15.41 24.46 1.46
C PRO A 84 -14.83 23.61 0.32
N ILE A 85 -13.75 22.84 0.60
CA ILE A 85 -13.15 21.96 -0.40
C ILE A 85 -14.12 20.85 -0.80
N ALA A 86 -14.83 20.25 0.16
CA ALA A 86 -15.82 19.22 -0.08
C ALA A 86 -16.99 19.73 -0.93
N ARG A 87 -17.47 20.95 -0.68
CA ARG A 87 -18.51 21.58 -1.52
C ARG A 87 -18.05 21.78 -2.96
N GLN A 88 -16.81 22.22 -3.15
CA GLN A 88 -16.23 22.42 -4.47
C GLN A 88 -16.09 21.08 -5.22
N ALA A 89 -15.58 20.03 -4.56
CA ALA A 89 -15.47 18.70 -5.14
C ALA A 89 -16.84 18.12 -5.50
N ALA A 90 -17.82 18.24 -4.60
CA ALA A 90 -19.20 17.79 -4.88
C ALA A 90 -19.81 18.52 -6.07
N ALA A 91 -19.62 19.83 -6.19
CA ALA A 91 -20.09 20.61 -7.32
C ALA A 91 -19.45 20.20 -8.65
N GLN A 92 -18.12 19.94 -8.66
CA GLN A 92 -17.41 19.44 -9.85
C GLN A 92 -17.95 18.06 -10.28
N ILE A 93 -18.13 17.14 -9.32
CA ILE A 93 -18.65 15.81 -9.58
C ILE A 93 -20.09 15.87 -10.09
N GLN A 94 -20.96 16.68 -9.48
CA GLN A 94 -22.35 16.86 -9.92
C GLN A 94 -22.45 17.48 -11.33
N ALA A 95 -21.60 18.47 -11.63
CA ALA A 95 -21.54 19.08 -12.96
C ALA A 95 -21.05 18.11 -14.04
N PHE A 96 -20.29 17.09 -13.64
CA PHE A 96 -19.90 16.00 -14.53
C PHE A 96 -21.03 14.99 -14.76
N GLU A 97 -22.10 14.97 -13.96
CA GLU A 97 -23.28 14.07 -14.05
C GLU A 97 -22.87 12.59 -14.15
N PRO A 98 -22.12 12.03 -13.19
CA PRO A 98 -21.66 10.65 -13.28
C PRO A 98 -22.78 9.63 -13.04
N ASP A 99 -22.72 8.48 -13.69
CA ASP A 99 -23.56 7.32 -13.38
C ASP A 99 -23.22 6.73 -12.00
N SER A 100 -21.94 6.83 -11.60
CA SER A 100 -21.47 6.43 -10.29
C SER A 100 -20.22 7.20 -9.86
N VAL A 101 -19.98 7.25 -8.53
CA VAL A 101 -18.79 7.86 -7.94
C VAL A 101 -18.03 6.82 -7.14
N LEU A 102 -16.79 6.54 -7.54
CA LEU A 102 -15.87 5.68 -6.80
C LEU A 102 -15.06 6.50 -5.79
N VAL A 103 -15.35 6.29 -4.51
CA VAL A 103 -14.71 7.00 -3.40
C VAL A 103 -13.50 6.21 -2.91
N PHE A 104 -12.31 6.83 -2.95
CA PHE A 104 -11.08 6.26 -2.41
C PHE A 104 -10.85 6.74 -0.98
N SER A 105 -11.04 5.83 -0.02
CA SER A 105 -10.94 6.07 1.43
C SER A 105 -12.27 6.46 2.09
N TYR A 106 -12.30 6.38 3.42
CA TYR A 106 -13.41 6.85 4.28
C TYR A 106 -13.00 8.03 5.17
N SER A 107 -11.77 8.45 5.07
CA SER A 107 -11.20 9.61 5.75
C SER A 107 -10.25 10.35 4.79
N PRO A 108 -9.85 11.56 5.00
CA PRO A 108 -10.18 12.48 6.10
C PRO A 108 -11.58 13.12 5.98
N ARG A 109 -11.84 14.19 6.77
CA ARG A 109 -13.13 14.91 6.78
C ARG A 109 -13.60 15.39 5.40
N PHE A 110 -12.67 15.76 4.54
CA PHE A 110 -12.93 16.10 3.14
C PHE A 110 -13.73 14.99 2.43
N ILE A 111 -13.24 13.74 2.50
CA ILE A 111 -13.93 12.59 1.90
C ILE A 111 -15.31 12.40 2.54
N GLN A 112 -15.40 12.51 3.88
CA GLN A 112 -16.66 12.33 4.60
C GLN A 112 -17.71 13.37 4.18
N PHE A 113 -17.35 14.64 4.14
CA PHE A 113 -18.27 15.70 3.77
C PHE A 113 -18.69 15.61 2.29
N THR A 114 -17.73 15.35 1.38
CA THR A 114 -18.04 15.19 -0.04
C THR A 114 -18.97 14.00 -0.27
N THR A 115 -18.70 12.87 0.37
CA THR A 115 -19.53 11.66 0.28
C THR A 115 -20.98 11.94 0.77
N LEU A 116 -21.13 12.65 1.90
CA LEU A 116 -22.46 13.02 2.41
C LEU A 116 -23.22 13.94 1.45
N LEU A 117 -22.55 14.95 0.88
CA LEU A 117 -23.16 15.85 -0.09
C LEU A 117 -23.63 15.09 -1.35
N LEU A 118 -22.80 14.17 -1.85
CA LEU A 118 -23.12 13.35 -3.00
C LEU A 118 -24.27 12.36 -2.71
N ALA A 119 -24.26 11.73 -1.52
CA ALA A 119 -25.34 10.85 -1.08
C ALA A 119 -26.67 11.60 -0.94
N GLN A 120 -26.65 12.82 -0.40
CA GLN A 120 -27.86 13.70 -0.32
C GLN A 120 -28.37 14.09 -1.70
N ALA A 121 -27.50 14.22 -2.68
CA ALA A 121 -27.87 14.48 -4.08
C ALA A 121 -28.33 13.22 -4.83
N GLY A 122 -28.43 12.06 -4.17
CA GLY A 122 -28.90 10.81 -4.79
C GLY A 122 -27.86 10.10 -5.67
N GLN A 123 -26.58 10.48 -5.60
CA GLN A 123 -25.53 9.84 -6.40
C GLN A 123 -25.31 8.38 -6.00
N THR A 124 -25.10 7.50 -6.98
CA THR A 124 -24.66 6.13 -6.75
C THR A 124 -23.21 6.12 -6.31
N LEU A 125 -22.94 5.63 -5.09
CA LEU A 125 -21.60 5.65 -4.49
C LEU A 125 -21.01 4.24 -4.38
N TRP A 126 -19.75 4.10 -4.72
CA TRP A 126 -18.92 2.92 -4.52
C TRP A 126 -17.72 3.28 -3.66
N LEU A 127 -17.21 2.30 -2.90
CA LEU A 127 -16.11 2.52 -1.97
C LEU A 127 -14.90 1.62 -2.28
N ARG A 128 -13.73 2.21 -2.35
CA ARG A 128 -12.43 1.57 -2.28
C ARG A 128 -11.65 2.18 -1.12
N ALA A 129 -11.50 1.46 0.00
CA ALA A 129 -10.79 2.00 1.15
C ALA A 129 -9.85 0.98 1.79
N GLU A 130 -8.73 1.48 2.28
CA GLU A 130 -7.72 0.70 3.01
C GLU A 130 -8.16 0.51 4.47
N THR A 131 -9.17 -0.33 4.69
CA THR A 131 -9.74 -0.59 6.01
C THR A 131 -9.64 -2.04 6.38
N THR A 132 -9.11 -2.30 7.57
CA THR A 132 -9.08 -3.62 8.19
C THR A 132 -9.30 -3.48 9.70
N ASP A 133 -9.86 -4.49 10.34
CA ASP A 133 -9.92 -4.53 11.82
C ASP A 133 -8.55 -4.80 12.43
N HIS A 134 -7.71 -5.45 11.66
CA HIS A 134 -6.42 -5.98 12.03
C HIS A 134 -5.34 -4.90 12.24
N ALA A 135 -5.36 -3.84 11.43
CA ALA A 135 -4.36 -2.78 11.50
C ALA A 135 -4.43 -1.98 12.81
N LEU A 136 -5.60 -1.92 13.46
CA LEU A 136 -5.77 -1.23 14.72
C LEU A 136 -6.86 -1.90 15.57
N GLU A 137 -6.46 -2.69 16.54
CA GLU A 137 -7.36 -3.34 17.47
C GLU A 137 -8.04 -2.31 18.38
N ARG A 138 -9.37 -2.35 18.41
CA ARG A 138 -10.19 -1.48 19.26
C ARG A 138 -11.22 -2.31 19.99
N SER A 139 -11.20 -2.24 21.30
CA SER A 139 -12.12 -2.97 22.18
C SER A 139 -13.03 -2.03 22.99
N GLY A 140 -14.05 -2.60 23.62
CA GLY A 140 -14.93 -1.90 24.54
C GLY A 140 -15.93 -0.95 23.87
N VAL A 141 -16.50 -0.02 24.66
CA VAL A 141 -17.59 0.88 24.25
C VAL A 141 -17.20 1.75 23.03
N LYS A 142 -15.94 2.21 22.97
CA LYS A 142 -15.46 3.00 21.85
C LYS A 142 -15.48 2.22 20.53
N GLY A 143 -15.11 0.94 20.57
CA GLY A 143 -15.18 0.04 19.42
C GLY A 143 -16.62 -0.15 18.96
N PHE A 144 -17.56 -0.40 19.88
CA PHE A 144 -18.98 -0.58 19.57
C PHE A 144 -19.62 0.66 18.92
N VAL A 145 -19.37 1.85 19.48
CA VAL A 145 -19.88 3.11 18.91
C VAL A 145 -19.32 3.35 17.51
N ARG A 146 -18.00 3.15 17.33
CA ARG A 146 -17.36 3.24 16.03
C ARG A 146 -17.99 2.31 15.01
N ASP A 147 -18.21 1.06 15.36
CA ASP A 147 -18.79 0.06 14.45
C ASP A 147 -20.21 0.44 14.02
N ARG A 148 -21.03 1.00 14.93
CA ARG A 148 -22.35 1.52 14.55
C ARG A 148 -22.28 2.70 13.59
N VAL A 149 -21.32 3.60 13.80
CA VAL A 149 -21.07 4.75 12.89
C VAL A 149 -20.61 4.23 11.53
N LEU A 150 -19.61 3.34 11.49
CA LEU A 150 -19.09 2.76 10.25
C LEU A 150 -20.16 1.94 9.50
N LYS A 151 -20.98 1.16 10.21
CA LYS A 151 -22.08 0.42 9.58
C LYS A 151 -23.06 1.35 8.87
N ARG A 152 -23.40 2.50 9.48
CA ARG A 152 -24.25 3.52 8.82
C ARG A 152 -23.53 4.18 7.66
N TRP A 153 -22.25 4.48 7.83
CA TRP A 153 -21.42 5.06 6.79
C TRP A 153 -21.33 4.15 5.55
N TYR A 154 -21.01 2.87 5.76
CA TYR A 154 -20.94 1.90 4.67
C TYR A 154 -22.30 1.63 4.01
N GLY A 155 -23.40 1.87 4.71
CA GLY A 155 -24.75 1.83 4.15
C GLY A 155 -25.02 2.88 3.08
N LEU A 156 -24.19 3.92 2.93
CA LEU A 156 -24.27 4.91 1.86
C LEU A 156 -23.78 4.36 0.51
N PHE A 157 -23.00 3.28 0.52
CA PHE A 157 -22.37 2.74 -0.69
C PHE A 157 -23.16 1.56 -1.24
N ARG A 158 -23.44 1.61 -2.53
CA ARG A 158 -24.10 0.52 -3.25
C ARG A 158 -23.21 -0.70 -3.39
N HIS A 159 -21.89 -0.49 -3.55
CA HIS A 159 -20.88 -1.52 -3.74
C HIS A 159 -19.55 -1.14 -3.09
N VAL A 160 -18.77 -2.13 -2.67
CA VAL A 160 -17.42 -1.92 -2.12
C VAL A 160 -16.39 -2.82 -2.80
N PHE A 161 -15.16 -2.31 -2.91
CA PHE A 161 -14.02 -3.03 -3.50
C PHE A 161 -12.96 -3.25 -2.42
N PRO A 162 -13.02 -4.33 -1.62
CA PRO A 162 -12.04 -4.64 -0.60
C PRO A 162 -10.63 -4.76 -1.19
N ILE A 163 -9.63 -4.28 -0.45
CA ILE A 163 -8.21 -4.34 -0.86
C ILE A 163 -7.56 -5.70 -0.65
N GLY A 164 -8.21 -6.62 0.04
CA GLY A 164 -7.74 -7.96 0.37
C GLY A 164 -8.71 -8.68 1.31
N THR A 165 -8.37 -9.92 1.65
CA THR A 165 -9.21 -10.80 2.47
C THR A 165 -9.59 -10.20 3.83
N ARG A 166 -8.66 -9.56 4.53
CA ARG A 166 -8.93 -8.90 5.82
C ARG A 166 -9.85 -7.69 5.68
N SER A 167 -9.72 -6.94 4.61
CA SER A 167 -10.63 -5.83 4.28
C SER A 167 -12.04 -6.36 3.95
N GLN A 168 -12.14 -7.45 3.20
CA GLN A 168 -13.42 -8.10 2.90
C GLN A 168 -14.13 -8.58 4.18
N GLN A 169 -13.40 -9.22 5.09
CA GLN A 169 -13.92 -9.66 6.39
C GLN A 169 -14.39 -8.48 7.25
N HIS A 170 -13.67 -7.34 7.24
CA HIS A 170 -14.08 -6.11 7.92
C HIS A 170 -15.44 -5.62 7.42
N TYR A 171 -15.65 -5.53 6.10
CA TYR A 171 -16.93 -5.11 5.54
C TYR A 171 -18.04 -6.10 5.84
N LEU A 172 -17.77 -7.40 5.74
CA LEU A 172 -18.73 -8.44 6.08
C LEU A 172 -19.18 -8.35 7.56
N ARG A 173 -18.25 -8.20 8.49
CA ARG A 173 -18.54 -8.01 9.93
C ARG A 173 -19.39 -6.76 10.17
N LEU A 174 -19.21 -5.71 9.41
CA LEU A 174 -19.97 -4.46 9.51
C LEU A 174 -21.26 -4.46 8.69
N GLY A 175 -21.66 -5.61 8.15
CA GLY A 175 -22.98 -5.84 7.55
C GLY A 175 -23.08 -5.51 6.08
N ILE A 176 -21.95 -5.43 5.37
CA ILE A 176 -21.93 -5.39 3.90
C ILE A 176 -21.81 -6.84 3.39
N PRO A 177 -22.86 -7.39 2.80
CA PRO A 177 -22.85 -8.79 2.36
C PRO A 177 -21.96 -9.00 1.13
N LEU A 178 -21.54 -10.26 0.88
CA LEU A 178 -20.56 -10.58 -0.16
C LEU A 178 -21.01 -10.19 -1.57
N GLU A 179 -22.31 -10.23 -1.87
CA GLU A 179 -22.88 -9.80 -3.16
C GLU A 179 -22.70 -8.30 -3.44
N LYS A 180 -22.42 -7.50 -2.43
CA LYS A 180 -22.06 -6.09 -2.55
C LYS A 180 -20.55 -5.85 -2.48
N GLN A 181 -19.75 -6.90 -2.57
CA GLN A 181 -18.30 -6.82 -2.47
C GLN A 181 -17.65 -7.46 -3.70
N SER A 182 -16.75 -6.75 -4.35
CA SER A 182 -15.85 -7.31 -5.37
C SER A 182 -14.41 -7.22 -4.89
N LEU A 183 -13.84 -8.35 -4.49
CA LEU A 183 -12.47 -8.40 -3.97
C LEU A 183 -11.48 -8.04 -5.09
N ALA A 184 -10.79 -6.92 -4.92
CA ALA A 184 -9.73 -6.47 -5.80
C ALA A 184 -8.48 -6.21 -4.97
N ARG A 185 -7.57 -7.18 -4.90
CA ARG A 185 -6.36 -7.08 -4.09
C ARG A 185 -5.55 -5.85 -4.47
N TYR A 186 -4.94 -5.21 -3.46
CA TYR A 186 -4.11 -4.04 -3.72
C TYR A 186 -2.89 -4.46 -4.54
N ALA A 187 -2.65 -3.74 -5.61
CA ALA A 187 -1.59 -4.00 -6.58
C ALA A 187 -0.65 -2.80 -6.72
N VAL A 188 0.56 -3.06 -7.13
CA VAL A 188 1.53 -2.06 -7.59
C VAL A 188 1.44 -1.88 -9.10
N ASP A 189 2.12 -0.88 -9.64
CA ASP A 189 2.28 -0.69 -11.09
C ASP A 189 3.17 -1.81 -11.65
N VAL A 190 2.54 -2.86 -12.19
CA VAL A 190 3.22 -4.07 -12.66
C VAL A 190 4.15 -3.77 -13.83
N ASP A 191 3.76 -2.86 -14.73
CA ASP A 191 4.58 -2.51 -15.89
C ASP A 191 5.84 -1.74 -15.46
N PHE A 192 5.69 -0.81 -14.51
CA PHE A 192 6.83 -0.13 -13.90
C PHE A 192 7.79 -1.13 -13.24
N PHE A 193 7.28 -2.04 -12.41
CA PHE A 193 8.12 -3.03 -11.74
C PHE A 193 8.73 -4.04 -12.70
N ALA A 194 8.05 -4.45 -13.77
CA ALA A 194 8.62 -5.30 -14.82
C ALA A 194 9.83 -4.62 -15.49
N ALA A 195 9.74 -3.33 -15.78
CA ALA A 195 10.86 -2.56 -16.30
C ALA A 195 12.02 -2.47 -15.30
N GLN A 196 11.73 -2.26 -14.01
CA GLN A 196 12.73 -2.26 -12.93
C GLN A 196 13.43 -3.62 -12.79
N VAL A 197 12.68 -4.73 -12.85
CA VAL A 197 13.23 -6.10 -12.82
C VAL A 197 14.17 -6.32 -14.01
N ALA A 198 13.74 -5.95 -15.23
CA ALA A 198 14.56 -6.08 -16.42
C ALA A 198 15.86 -5.24 -16.35
N GLN A 199 15.79 -4.07 -15.75
CA GLN A 199 16.92 -3.17 -15.57
C GLN A 199 17.92 -3.69 -14.53
N TRP A 200 17.44 -4.04 -13.32
CA TRP A 200 18.31 -4.22 -12.16
C TRP A 200 18.71 -5.67 -11.89
N THR A 201 17.88 -6.66 -12.24
CA THR A 201 18.21 -8.08 -11.98
C THR A 201 19.50 -8.53 -12.66
N PRO A 202 19.81 -8.14 -13.90
CA PRO A 202 21.09 -8.49 -14.52
C PRO A 202 22.32 -7.88 -13.81
N GLN A 203 22.11 -6.80 -13.03
CA GLN A 203 23.16 -6.07 -12.34
C GLN A 203 23.36 -6.56 -10.89
N ARG A 204 22.61 -7.57 -10.42
CA ARG A 204 22.61 -8.06 -9.03
C ARG A 204 24.01 -8.23 -8.46
N GLN A 205 24.91 -8.92 -9.17
CA GLN A 205 26.26 -9.19 -8.70
C GLN A 205 27.13 -7.92 -8.61
N GLN A 206 26.92 -6.96 -9.49
CA GLN A 206 27.60 -5.67 -9.44
C GLN A 206 27.09 -4.86 -8.23
N LEU A 207 25.79 -4.76 -8.02
CA LEU A 207 25.18 -4.07 -6.88
C LEU A 207 25.65 -4.63 -5.55
N ARG A 208 25.79 -5.97 -5.44
CA ARG A 208 26.34 -6.62 -4.26
C ARG A 208 27.80 -6.25 -4.03
N ARG A 209 28.65 -6.27 -5.07
CA ARG A 209 30.06 -5.85 -4.96
C ARG A 209 30.20 -4.39 -4.51
N GLU A 210 29.39 -3.49 -5.02
CA GLU A 210 29.36 -2.06 -4.64
C GLU A 210 29.09 -1.88 -3.14
N LEU A 211 28.29 -2.74 -2.53
CA LEU A 211 27.97 -2.75 -1.11
C LEU A 211 28.86 -3.70 -0.28
N GLN A 212 29.92 -4.29 -0.89
CA GLN A 212 30.81 -5.26 -0.23
C GLN A 212 30.05 -6.47 0.34
N ILE A 213 29.03 -6.95 -0.40
CA ILE A 213 28.25 -8.15 -0.08
C ILE A 213 28.81 -9.31 -0.93
N GLN A 214 29.11 -10.43 -0.28
CA GLN A 214 29.65 -11.60 -0.96
C GLN A 214 28.56 -12.34 -1.75
N PRO A 215 28.90 -13.10 -2.79
CA PRO A 215 27.92 -13.87 -3.58
C PRO A 215 27.10 -14.85 -2.74
N GLU A 216 27.72 -15.47 -1.73
CA GLU A 216 27.14 -16.44 -0.80
C GLU A 216 26.34 -15.83 0.35
N ASP A 217 26.45 -14.52 0.57
CA ASP A 217 25.69 -13.85 1.62
C ASP A 217 24.18 -13.88 1.34
N HIS A 218 23.40 -14.09 2.39
CA HIS A 218 21.94 -13.95 2.34
C HIS A 218 21.53 -12.54 2.79
N VAL A 219 20.95 -11.79 1.88
CA VAL A 219 20.58 -10.39 2.12
C VAL A 219 19.15 -10.26 2.61
N LEU A 220 18.99 -9.84 3.87
CA LEU A 220 17.73 -9.41 4.43
C LEU A 220 17.53 -7.92 4.12
N LEU A 221 16.45 -7.59 3.45
CA LEU A 221 16.10 -6.22 3.04
C LEU A 221 14.95 -5.69 3.90
N TYR A 222 15.16 -4.57 4.55
CA TYR A 222 14.11 -3.76 5.17
C TYR A 222 13.86 -2.53 4.29
N VAL A 223 12.60 -2.28 3.90
CA VAL A 223 12.18 -1.10 3.14
C VAL A 223 11.01 -0.45 3.85
N GLY A 224 11.16 0.80 4.25
CA GLY A 224 10.07 1.58 4.84
C GLY A 224 10.51 2.60 5.87
N LYS A 225 9.52 3.29 6.46
CA LYS A 225 9.75 4.25 7.54
C LYS A 225 10.31 3.55 8.77
N ILE A 226 11.40 4.07 9.32
CA ILE A 226 12.06 3.52 10.51
C ILE A 226 11.38 4.11 11.77
N SER A 227 10.19 3.58 12.09
CA SER A 227 9.30 4.10 13.14
C SER A 227 8.77 3.00 14.05
N PRO A 228 8.28 3.32 15.27
CA PRO A 228 7.77 2.33 16.22
C PRO A 228 6.70 1.40 15.65
N VAL A 229 5.77 1.91 14.82
CA VAL A 229 4.70 1.10 14.22
C VAL A 229 5.22 0.07 13.22
N LYS A 230 6.36 0.32 12.59
CA LYS A 230 7.05 -0.61 11.69
C LYS A 230 7.98 -1.57 12.43
N ASN A 231 8.29 -1.28 13.70
CA ASN A 231 9.05 -2.13 14.62
C ASN A 231 10.39 -2.66 14.06
N PRO A 232 11.23 -1.81 13.47
CA PRO A 232 12.48 -2.27 12.85
C PRO A 232 13.46 -2.89 13.86
N LEU A 233 13.38 -2.51 15.15
CA LEU A 233 14.25 -3.03 16.21
C LEU A 233 14.02 -4.52 16.52
N LEU A 234 12.88 -5.10 16.09
CA LEU A 234 12.65 -6.53 16.21
C LEU A 234 13.64 -7.34 15.36
N LEU A 235 14.18 -6.76 14.26
CA LEU A 235 15.15 -7.45 13.39
C LEU A 235 16.48 -7.75 14.09
N PRO A 236 17.20 -6.77 14.69
CA PRO A 236 18.42 -7.10 15.46
C PRO A 236 18.12 -8.00 16.67
N GLN A 237 16.97 -7.87 17.32
CA GLN A 237 16.58 -8.79 18.41
C GLN A 237 16.41 -10.23 17.88
N ALA A 238 15.77 -10.43 16.74
CA ALA A 238 15.65 -11.76 16.11
C ALA A 238 17.02 -12.33 15.71
N LEU A 239 17.89 -11.50 15.13
CA LEU A 239 19.26 -11.93 14.79
C LEU A 239 20.08 -12.31 16.01
N ALA A 240 19.87 -11.67 17.16
CA ALA A 240 20.52 -12.05 18.41
C ALA A 240 20.15 -13.46 18.89
N HIS A 241 18.94 -13.96 18.60
CA HIS A 241 18.56 -15.36 18.85
C HIS A 241 19.33 -16.36 17.97
N LEU A 242 19.91 -15.91 16.84
CA LEU A 242 20.69 -16.75 15.92
C LEU A 242 22.19 -16.75 16.21
N LYS A 243 22.66 -16.17 17.33
CA LYS A 243 24.13 -16.07 17.63
C LYS A 243 24.87 -17.39 17.61
N ALA A 244 24.21 -18.48 17.98
CA ALA A 244 24.83 -19.84 17.96
C ALA A 244 24.64 -20.54 16.60
N ASP A 245 23.92 -19.95 15.68
CA ASP A 245 23.62 -20.50 14.35
C ASP A 245 24.68 -20.05 13.35
N PRO A 246 25.44 -20.98 12.70
CA PRO A 246 26.46 -20.60 11.70
C PRO A 246 25.91 -19.74 10.55
N ARG A 247 24.62 -19.84 10.26
CA ARG A 247 23.93 -19.05 9.21
C ARG A 247 23.98 -17.55 9.46
N LEU A 248 24.06 -17.10 10.72
CA LEU A 248 24.21 -15.68 11.04
C LEU A 248 25.45 -15.07 10.37
N ASN A 249 26.52 -15.84 10.21
CA ASN A 249 27.75 -15.37 9.58
C ASN A 249 27.62 -15.08 8.08
N SER A 250 26.58 -15.57 7.42
CA SER A 250 26.28 -15.29 6.02
C SER A 250 25.12 -14.28 5.83
N ILE A 251 24.51 -13.78 6.91
CA ILE A 251 23.45 -12.80 6.82
C ILE A 251 24.02 -11.38 6.70
N VAL A 252 23.56 -10.62 5.72
CA VAL A 252 23.75 -9.17 5.59
C VAL A 252 22.40 -8.48 5.63
N VAL A 253 22.29 -7.39 6.38
CA VAL A 253 21.08 -6.57 6.45
C VAL A 253 21.25 -5.30 5.62
N VAL A 254 20.31 -5.04 4.72
CA VAL A 254 20.22 -3.77 3.98
C VAL A 254 18.97 -3.05 4.45
N VAL A 255 19.14 -1.81 4.93
CA VAL A 255 18.06 -0.96 5.45
C VAL A 255 17.85 0.22 4.52
N VAL A 256 16.67 0.31 3.91
CA VAL A 256 16.27 1.40 3.04
C VAL A 256 15.10 2.15 3.68
N GLY A 257 15.32 3.40 4.01
CA GLY A 257 14.36 4.26 4.67
C GLY A 257 15.00 5.21 5.67
N ASP A 258 14.18 5.99 6.32
CA ASP A 258 14.57 6.93 7.36
C ASP A 258 13.49 7.03 8.43
N GLY A 259 13.80 7.62 9.57
CA GLY A 259 12.85 7.84 10.66
C GLY A 259 13.49 7.90 12.04
N GLU A 260 12.64 8.12 13.03
CA GLU A 260 13.04 8.41 14.41
C GLU A 260 13.82 7.30 15.13
N LEU A 261 13.71 6.05 14.67
CA LEU A 261 14.44 4.90 15.25
C LEU A 261 15.72 4.54 14.49
N ARG A 262 16.17 5.35 13.53
CA ARG A 262 17.32 5.03 12.68
C ARG A 262 18.59 4.80 13.49
N GLU A 263 18.95 5.75 14.35
CA GLU A 263 20.18 5.64 15.16
C GLU A 263 20.17 4.42 16.08
N ALA A 264 19.00 4.12 16.68
CA ALA A 264 18.83 2.96 17.54
C ALA A 264 18.97 1.65 16.73
N LEU A 265 18.37 1.58 15.54
CA LEU A 265 18.47 0.42 14.65
C LEU A 265 19.91 0.17 14.21
N GLU A 266 20.63 1.21 13.78
CA GLU A 266 22.03 1.13 13.36
C GLU A 266 22.93 0.66 14.52
N THR A 267 22.72 1.18 15.73
CA THR A 267 23.45 0.78 16.94
C THR A 267 23.23 -0.69 17.29
N GLU A 268 21.97 -1.15 17.29
CA GLU A 268 21.64 -2.54 17.61
C GLU A 268 22.14 -3.52 16.53
N LEU A 269 22.06 -3.16 15.25
CA LEU A 269 22.62 -3.98 14.16
C LEU A 269 24.13 -4.11 14.28
N GLU A 270 24.85 -3.02 14.56
CA GLU A 270 26.31 -3.06 14.73
C GLU A 270 26.71 -3.93 15.94
N ALA A 271 25.92 -3.95 17.01
CA ALA A 271 26.18 -4.79 18.16
C ALA A 271 25.96 -6.29 17.90
N VAL A 272 25.05 -6.66 17.00
CA VAL A 272 24.68 -8.07 16.74
C VAL A 272 25.43 -8.65 15.55
N ILE A 273 25.57 -7.88 14.46
CA ILE A 273 26.22 -8.28 13.19
C ILE A 273 27.22 -7.21 12.74
N PRO A 274 28.32 -6.98 13.49
CA PRO A 274 29.27 -5.88 13.22
C PRO A 274 29.78 -5.90 11.78
N GLY A 275 29.64 -4.74 11.10
CA GLY A 275 30.08 -4.56 9.72
C GLY A 275 29.24 -5.31 8.66
N ARG A 276 28.19 -6.03 9.04
CA ARG A 276 27.35 -6.82 8.12
C ARG A 276 25.97 -6.20 7.90
N TRP A 277 25.86 -4.90 7.95
CA TRP A 277 24.67 -4.15 7.61
C TRP A 277 25.00 -2.91 6.77
N ARG A 278 24.02 -2.41 6.03
CA ARG A 278 24.13 -1.23 5.17
C ARG A 278 22.89 -0.36 5.34
N GLY A 279 23.06 0.88 5.83
CA GLY A 279 22.01 1.90 5.87
C GLY A 279 22.06 2.76 4.61
N MET A 280 20.98 2.73 3.83
CA MET A 280 20.92 3.41 2.54
C MET A 280 20.15 4.74 2.59
N GLY A 281 19.54 5.08 3.74
CA GLY A 281 18.70 6.24 3.88
C GLY A 281 17.42 6.15 3.04
N PHE A 282 16.69 7.26 2.95
CA PHE A 282 15.50 7.36 2.10
C PHE A 282 15.86 7.21 0.61
N GLN A 283 15.06 6.42 -0.10
CA GLN A 283 15.20 6.23 -1.55
C GLN A 283 13.86 6.41 -2.25
N ASN A 284 13.87 7.06 -3.40
CA ASN A 284 12.70 7.18 -4.26
C ASN A 284 12.38 5.84 -4.96
N GLN A 285 11.15 5.68 -5.43
CA GLN A 285 10.67 4.42 -6.01
C GLN A 285 11.51 3.95 -7.20
N GLN A 286 12.01 4.87 -8.04
CA GLN A 286 12.92 4.52 -9.16
C GLN A 286 14.23 3.89 -8.69
N GLN A 287 14.70 4.22 -7.48
CA GLN A 287 15.93 3.66 -6.91
C GLN A 287 15.69 2.38 -6.10
N LEU A 288 14.44 2.10 -5.69
CA LEU A 288 14.15 0.92 -4.87
C LEU A 288 14.42 -0.38 -5.61
N GLY A 289 14.22 -0.44 -6.92
CA GLY A 289 14.45 -1.63 -7.75
C GLY A 289 15.85 -2.22 -7.59
N ARG A 290 16.88 -1.39 -7.43
CA ARG A 290 18.26 -1.86 -7.21
C ARG A 290 18.43 -2.63 -5.89
N PHE A 291 17.71 -2.24 -4.84
CA PHE A 291 17.77 -2.90 -3.54
C PHE A 291 16.94 -4.19 -3.52
N TYR A 292 15.79 -4.22 -4.18
CA TYR A 292 15.06 -5.46 -4.40
C TYR A 292 15.88 -6.45 -5.23
N ALA A 293 16.57 -6.00 -6.30
CA ALA A 293 17.35 -6.87 -7.16
C ALA A 293 18.55 -7.53 -6.45
N LEU A 294 19.20 -6.85 -5.49
CA LEU A 294 20.35 -7.40 -4.78
C LEU A 294 19.98 -8.30 -3.59
N ALA A 295 18.73 -8.20 -3.08
CA ALA A 295 18.27 -8.88 -1.88
C ALA A 295 17.77 -10.32 -2.16
N ASP A 296 17.63 -11.09 -1.08
CA ASP A 296 17.07 -12.45 -1.09
C ASP A 296 15.72 -12.51 -0.38
N THR A 297 15.58 -11.76 0.70
CA THR A 297 14.39 -11.80 1.56
C THR A 297 14.00 -10.40 2.00
N LEU A 298 12.75 -10.00 1.75
CA LEU A 298 12.14 -8.82 2.38
C LEU A 298 11.72 -9.16 3.81
N VAL A 299 11.97 -8.25 4.76
CA VAL A 299 11.48 -8.34 6.14
C VAL A 299 10.58 -7.16 6.48
N LEU A 300 9.36 -7.42 7.01
CA LEU A 300 8.38 -6.40 7.37
C LEU A 300 7.77 -6.71 8.76
N PRO A 301 8.44 -6.35 9.87
CA PRO A 301 8.06 -6.73 11.23
C PRO A 301 7.02 -5.80 11.89
N SER A 302 6.19 -5.10 11.12
CA SER A 302 5.21 -4.11 11.58
C SER A 302 4.34 -4.64 12.72
N ILE A 303 4.04 -3.80 13.74
CA ILE A 303 3.21 -4.20 14.89
C ILE A 303 1.78 -3.69 14.80
N GLN A 304 1.54 -2.64 14.02
CA GLN A 304 0.20 -2.07 13.79
C GLN A 304 0.19 -1.15 12.56
N GLY A 305 -1.00 -0.72 12.13
CA GLY A 305 -1.16 0.30 11.08
C GLY A 305 -0.84 -0.17 9.65
N GLU A 306 -0.42 -1.41 9.45
CA GLU A 306 -0.11 -1.94 8.12
C GLU A 306 -1.37 -2.54 7.48
N THR A 307 -2.17 -1.69 6.86
CA THR A 307 -3.44 -2.11 6.23
C THR A 307 -3.23 -3.08 5.08
N TRP A 308 -2.09 -2.97 4.37
CA TRP A 308 -1.72 -3.88 3.31
C TRP A 308 -0.22 -4.23 3.33
N GLY A 309 0.67 -3.25 3.13
CA GLY A 309 2.11 -3.46 2.99
C GLY A 309 2.53 -3.64 1.54
N LEU A 310 2.42 -2.58 0.73
CA LEU A 310 2.73 -2.62 -0.71
C LEU A 310 4.16 -3.06 -1.01
N VAL A 311 5.12 -2.85 -0.10
CA VAL A 311 6.49 -3.35 -0.23
C VAL A 311 6.57 -4.88 -0.39
N VAL A 312 5.55 -5.62 0.09
CA VAL A 312 5.43 -7.07 -0.16
C VAL A 312 5.18 -7.35 -1.64
N ASN A 313 4.23 -6.61 -2.25
CA ASN A 313 3.99 -6.73 -3.70
C ASN A 313 5.26 -6.38 -4.49
N GLU A 314 5.94 -5.29 -4.11
CA GLU A 314 7.15 -4.80 -4.77
C GLU A 314 8.26 -5.86 -4.72
N ALA A 315 8.55 -6.42 -3.54
CA ALA A 315 9.54 -7.47 -3.36
C ALA A 315 9.21 -8.75 -4.17
N GLN A 316 7.94 -9.13 -4.20
CA GLN A 316 7.50 -10.30 -4.95
C GLN A 316 7.64 -10.12 -6.47
N GLN A 317 7.56 -8.88 -7.01
CA GLN A 317 7.89 -8.62 -8.42
C GLN A 317 9.34 -9.02 -8.76
N PHE A 318 10.25 -8.88 -7.80
CA PHE A 318 11.66 -9.30 -7.93
C PHE A 318 11.91 -10.76 -7.53
N GLY A 319 10.88 -11.51 -7.14
CA GLY A 319 10.99 -12.90 -6.72
C GLY A 319 11.63 -13.10 -5.35
N LEU A 320 11.61 -12.11 -4.46
CA LEU A 320 12.15 -12.24 -3.12
C LEU A 320 11.30 -13.19 -2.26
N ASN A 321 11.96 -13.82 -1.31
CA ASN A 321 11.25 -14.36 -0.16
C ASN A 321 10.69 -13.21 0.69
N VAL A 322 9.62 -13.47 1.45
CA VAL A 322 9.02 -12.45 2.32
C VAL A 322 8.81 -13.01 3.71
N ILE A 323 9.31 -12.28 4.71
CA ILE A 323 8.99 -12.52 6.11
C ILE A 323 8.24 -11.30 6.62
N CYS A 324 7.02 -11.48 7.09
CA CYS A 324 6.26 -10.38 7.68
C CYS A 324 5.59 -10.80 8.98
N SER A 325 5.17 -9.80 9.77
CA SER A 325 4.37 -10.08 10.95
C SER A 325 2.92 -10.45 10.59
N ASP A 326 2.24 -11.10 11.52
CA ASP A 326 0.79 -11.36 11.45
C ASP A 326 -0.06 -10.08 11.46
N LYS A 327 0.53 -8.89 11.66
CA LYS A 327 -0.13 -7.57 11.60
C LYS A 327 -0.05 -6.91 10.22
N VAL A 328 0.63 -7.49 9.25
CA VAL A 328 0.66 -7.03 7.86
C VAL A 328 -0.61 -7.46 7.13
N GLY A 329 -1.34 -6.53 6.52
CA GLY A 329 -2.65 -6.79 5.91
C GLY A 329 -2.61 -7.80 4.77
N SER A 330 -1.56 -7.76 3.95
CA SER A 330 -1.37 -8.69 2.83
C SER A 330 -0.84 -10.07 3.23
N SER A 331 -0.52 -10.33 4.51
CA SER A 331 0.06 -11.61 4.94
C SER A 331 -0.77 -12.82 4.50
N VAL A 332 -2.09 -12.78 4.71
CA VAL A 332 -3.02 -13.86 4.37
C VAL A 332 -3.27 -14.00 2.86
N ASP A 333 -3.05 -12.96 2.09
CA ASP A 333 -3.29 -12.96 0.64
C ASP A 333 -2.03 -13.29 -0.17
N LEU A 334 -0.84 -12.86 0.29
CA LEU A 334 0.39 -12.88 -0.50
C LEU A 334 1.54 -13.69 0.14
N VAL A 335 1.57 -13.83 1.46
CA VAL A 335 2.71 -14.42 2.17
C VAL A 335 2.40 -15.84 2.63
N GLU A 336 1.32 -16.06 3.37
CA GLU A 336 0.91 -17.39 3.83
C GLU A 336 0.68 -18.42 2.71
N PRO A 337 0.08 -18.04 1.54
CA PRO A 337 -0.09 -18.98 0.44
C PRO A 337 1.20 -19.32 -0.30
N SER A 338 2.28 -18.58 -0.07
CA SER A 338 3.54 -18.70 -0.81
C SER A 338 4.53 -19.62 -0.08
N GLU A 339 5.14 -20.58 -0.77
CA GLU A 339 6.25 -21.37 -0.25
C GLU A 339 7.47 -20.50 0.15
N ARG A 340 7.55 -19.29 -0.42
CA ARG A 340 8.57 -18.27 -0.16
C ARG A 340 8.16 -17.29 0.93
N GLY A 341 7.01 -17.50 1.56
CA GLY A 341 6.46 -16.66 2.59
C GLY A 341 6.62 -17.25 3.98
N ARG A 342 6.89 -16.40 4.98
CA ARG A 342 6.77 -16.76 6.38
C ARG A 342 6.09 -15.63 7.13
N VAL A 343 5.17 -16.00 8.01
CA VAL A 343 4.47 -15.06 8.88
C VAL A 343 4.84 -15.38 10.32
N HIS A 344 5.39 -14.38 11.02
CA HIS A 344 5.72 -14.50 12.44
C HIS A 344 4.72 -13.73 13.30
N ARG A 345 4.62 -14.10 14.56
CA ARG A 345 3.83 -13.36 15.56
C ARG A 345 4.46 -11.99 15.79
N SER A 346 3.63 -10.97 15.74
CA SER A 346 4.05 -9.59 15.98
C SER A 346 4.70 -9.44 17.36
N GLY A 347 5.88 -8.81 17.39
CA GLY A 347 6.64 -8.59 18.61
C GLY A 347 7.39 -9.82 19.15
N ASP A 348 7.31 -10.99 18.52
CA ASP A 348 7.99 -12.22 18.93
C ASP A 348 9.31 -12.38 18.16
N ALA A 349 10.41 -11.96 18.77
CA ALA A 349 11.75 -12.02 18.17
C ALA A 349 12.23 -13.46 17.92
N ALA A 350 11.84 -14.43 18.79
CA ALA A 350 12.21 -15.82 18.63
C ALA A 350 11.47 -16.48 17.45
N ASP A 351 10.19 -16.14 17.24
CA ASP A 351 9.40 -16.60 16.12
C ASP A 351 9.91 -16.01 14.80
N PHE A 352 10.27 -14.72 14.81
CA PHE A 352 10.91 -14.07 13.67
C PHE A 352 12.28 -14.69 13.33
N ALA A 353 13.09 -15.00 14.34
CA ALA A 353 14.38 -15.69 14.15
C ALA A 353 14.20 -17.07 13.47
N ARG A 354 13.20 -17.86 13.87
CA ARG A 354 12.87 -19.13 13.21
C ARG A 354 12.53 -18.93 11.73
N SER A 355 11.70 -17.94 11.44
CA SER A 355 11.31 -17.60 10.06
C SER A 355 12.53 -17.21 9.21
N ILE A 356 13.48 -16.43 9.76
CA ILE A 356 14.75 -16.10 9.11
C ILE A 356 15.55 -17.36 8.84
N ALA A 357 15.74 -18.21 9.87
CA ALA A 357 16.52 -19.43 9.77
C ALA A 357 15.98 -20.41 8.72
N GLU A 358 14.67 -20.52 8.59
CA GLU A 358 14.01 -21.37 7.59
C GLU A 358 14.27 -20.90 6.15
N LEU A 359 14.19 -19.58 5.89
CA LEU A 359 14.35 -19.05 4.53
C LEU A 359 15.81 -18.84 4.12
N CYS A 360 16.73 -18.64 5.06
CA CYS A 360 18.17 -18.57 4.74
C CYS A 360 18.77 -19.89 4.23
N THR A 361 18.06 -21.01 4.33
CA THR A 361 18.49 -22.30 3.75
C THR A 361 18.10 -22.46 2.29
N SER A 362 17.24 -21.59 1.78
CA SER A 362 16.66 -21.65 0.44
C SER A 362 17.52 -20.82 -0.53
N SER A 363 18.47 -21.44 -1.20
CA SER A 363 19.44 -20.80 -2.11
C SER A 363 18.93 -20.65 -3.53
N ALA A 364 17.77 -20.09 -3.76
CA ALA A 364 17.37 -19.82 -5.13
C ALA A 364 16.55 -18.55 -5.26
N VAL A 365 17.11 -17.53 -5.88
CA VAL A 365 16.34 -16.56 -6.64
C VAL A 365 15.79 -17.32 -7.86
N ALA A 366 14.68 -18.01 -7.70
CA ALA A 366 13.95 -18.54 -8.84
C ALA A 366 13.39 -17.36 -9.64
N SER A 367 13.28 -17.52 -10.94
CA SER A 367 12.62 -16.54 -11.80
C SER A 367 11.27 -16.14 -11.18
N PRO A 368 10.94 -14.85 -11.11
CA PRO A 368 9.70 -14.40 -10.52
C PRO A 368 8.53 -14.97 -11.32
N GLY A 369 7.79 -15.92 -10.73
CA GLY A 369 6.47 -16.29 -11.20
C GLY A 369 5.51 -15.20 -10.72
N THR A 370 5.25 -14.19 -11.52
CA THR A 370 4.41 -13.03 -11.15
C THR A 370 2.93 -13.24 -11.50
N GLU A 371 2.58 -14.32 -12.17
CA GLU A 371 1.24 -14.59 -12.69
C GLU A 371 0.13 -14.64 -11.62
N HIS A 372 0.50 -14.94 -10.36
CA HIS A 372 -0.43 -14.99 -9.23
C HIS A 372 -0.51 -13.69 -8.44
N LEU A 373 0.33 -12.70 -8.75
CA LEU A 373 0.38 -11.42 -8.04
C LEU A 373 -0.81 -10.52 -8.41
N PRO A 374 -1.29 -9.71 -7.48
CA PRO A 374 -2.34 -8.74 -7.77
C PRO A 374 -1.94 -7.80 -8.90
N HIS A 375 -2.89 -7.55 -9.80
CA HIS A 375 -2.73 -6.64 -10.93
C HIS A 375 -3.74 -5.49 -10.88
N PRO A 376 -3.38 -4.23 -11.20
CA PRO A 376 -4.31 -3.10 -11.20
C PRO A 376 -5.56 -3.34 -12.05
N GLN A 377 -5.43 -4.08 -13.16
CA GLN A 377 -6.53 -4.43 -14.06
C GLN A 377 -7.63 -5.27 -13.38
N GLN A 378 -7.34 -5.91 -12.26
CA GLN A 378 -8.37 -6.62 -11.49
C GLN A 378 -9.43 -5.63 -10.96
N LEU A 379 -9.00 -4.51 -10.36
CA LEU A 379 -9.93 -3.48 -9.92
C LEU A 379 -10.62 -2.80 -11.10
N VAL A 380 -9.87 -2.49 -12.16
CA VAL A 380 -10.43 -1.89 -13.40
C VAL A 380 -11.56 -2.77 -13.94
N GLY A 381 -11.33 -4.06 -14.17
CA GLY A 381 -12.34 -4.98 -14.67
C GLY A 381 -13.57 -5.09 -13.77
N GLN A 382 -13.38 -5.11 -12.45
CA GLN A 382 -14.50 -5.17 -11.50
C GLN A 382 -15.32 -3.87 -11.49
N VAL A 383 -14.68 -2.70 -11.58
CA VAL A 383 -15.37 -1.40 -11.69
C VAL A 383 -16.16 -1.34 -13.01
N LEU A 384 -15.55 -1.77 -14.12
CA LEU A 384 -16.23 -1.81 -15.42
C LEU A 384 -17.45 -2.73 -15.40
N ASN A 385 -17.37 -3.90 -14.77
CA ASN A 385 -18.50 -4.80 -14.60
C ASN A 385 -19.63 -4.14 -13.80
N GLN A 386 -19.32 -3.47 -12.69
CA GLN A 386 -20.32 -2.75 -11.91
C GLN A 386 -20.96 -1.59 -12.69
N LEU A 387 -20.22 -0.92 -13.59
CA LEU A 387 -20.78 0.13 -14.47
C LEU A 387 -21.78 -0.45 -15.49
N LYS A 388 -21.50 -1.64 -16.04
CA LYS A 388 -22.40 -2.33 -16.99
C LYS A 388 -23.70 -2.78 -16.31
N ASP A 389 -23.62 -3.16 -15.04
CA ASP A 389 -24.79 -3.61 -14.25
C ASP A 389 -25.67 -2.46 -13.72
N LEU A 390 -25.27 -1.21 -13.94
CA LEU A 390 -26.14 -0.07 -13.62
C LEU A 390 -27.30 0.01 -14.61
N PRO A 391 -28.53 0.30 -14.14
CA PRO A 391 -29.66 0.52 -15.04
C PRO A 391 -29.33 1.64 -16.04
N GLU A 392 -29.82 1.51 -17.25
CA GLU A 392 -29.77 2.62 -18.20
C GLU A 392 -30.58 3.79 -17.62
N ASN A 393 -29.96 4.96 -17.57
CA ASN A 393 -30.68 6.18 -17.24
C ASN A 393 -31.66 6.42 -18.41
N CYS A 394 -32.92 6.05 -18.22
CA CYS A 394 -34.00 6.56 -19.07
C CYS A 394 -34.08 8.06 -18.80
N GLY A 395 -33.53 8.87 -19.73
CA GLY A 395 -33.53 10.32 -19.72
C GLY A 395 -34.91 10.91 -19.70
#